data_656ca308bd96885a7ba1ddb395a01088
#
_entry.id   656ca308bd96885a7ba1ddb395a01088
#
_cell.length_a   1.000
_cell.length_b   1.000
_cell.length_c   1.000
_cell.angle_alpha   90.00
_cell.angle_beta   90.00
_cell.angle_gamma   90.00
#
_symmetry.space_group_name_H-M   'P 1'
#
loop_
_entity.id
_entity.type
_entity.pdbx_description
1 polymer ?
#
loop_
_entity_poly.entity_id
_entity_poly.type
_entity_poly.pdbx_seq_one_letter_code
_entity_poly.pdbx_strand_id
1 'polypeptide(L)'
;QQLLEKGVAAMSINPIGTDSAVTAVQAANEKGVPIMAHNFITPFSEGTVETYLGYDQWGGAEKLAAYSCELIAGKHGMSAAETTGKVYILLGIDSIFSHRRTGGFKAGLAKNCPNVEVVGEQTAEWLRTKGSEVASIALQQNPDIDVFYGNSDEMAIGAALAAEQLGLTINEDFFAVGIDGNVPTLDLLGEGKFSATLGVDPYRMGVAVVDSMAKILAGEDVPEITLSPSVVVTPENLQDYLDGKLWTEPVAGAPELDNDLPTVPE
;
A
#
# COMPACT_ATOMS: atom_id res chain seq x y z
N GLN A 1 -15.92 15.84 -14.52
CA GLN A 1 -16.78 16.71 -15.34
C GLN A 1 -18.23 16.27 -15.30
N GLN A 2 -18.57 15.01 -15.63
CA GLN A 2 -19.95 14.52 -15.63
C GLN A 2 -20.68 14.69 -14.29
N LEU A 3 -19.98 14.50 -13.15
CA LEU A 3 -20.58 14.75 -11.82
C LEU A 3 -20.90 16.24 -11.62
N LEU A 4 -19.99 17.12 -12.02
CA LEU A 4 -20.19 18.57 -11.94
C LEU A 4 -21.35 19.05 -12.81
N GLU A 5 -21.58 18.42 -13.97
CA GLU A 5 -22.73 18.71 -14.83
C GLU A 5 -24.06 18.23 -14.21
N LYS A 6 -24.01 17.18 -13.38
CA LYS A 6 -25.17 16.68 -12.63
C LYS A 6 -25.54 17.54 -11.41
N GLY A 7 -24.72 18.55 -11.08
CA GLY A 7 -24.98 19.44 -9.96
C GLY A 7 -24.81 18.79 -8.58
N VAL A 8 -23.76 17.97 -8.41
CA VAL A 8 -23.43 17.38 -7.11
C VAL A 8 -23.07 18.45 -6.09
N ALA A 9 -23.42 18.24 -4.83
CA ALA A 9 -23.17 19.20 -3.74
C ALA A 9 -21.71 19.18 -3.25
N ALA A 10 -21.03 18.04 -3.34
CA ALA A 10 -19.62 17.88 -3.01
C ALA A 10 -19.02 16.71 -3.81
N MET A 11 -17.70 16.61 -3.87
CA MET A 11 -16.98 15.54 -4.57
C MET A 11 -15.89 14.96 -3.71
N SER A 12 -15.62 13.67 -3.89
CA SER A 12 -14.40 13.02 -3.40
C SER A 12 -13.66 12.36 -4.56
N ILE A 13 -12.34 12.50 -4.60
CA ILE A 13 -11.49 11.95 -5.66
C ILE A 13 -10.43 11.02 -5.07
N ASN A 14 -10.26 9.84 -5.69
CA ASN A 14 -9.09 8.98 -5.49
C ASN A 14 -8.16 9.19 -6.70
N PRO A 15 -7.08 9.98 -6.59
CA PRO A 15 -6.21 10.28 -7.70
C PRO A 15 -5.28 9.12 -8.02
N ILE A 16 -5.26 8.67 -9.26
CA ILE A 16 -4.23 7.71 -9.73
C ILE A 16 -2.96 8.46 -10.12
N GLY A 17 -3.11 9.66 -10.71
CA GLY A 17 -2.02 10.56 -11.04
C GLY A 17 -2.32 11.98 -10.58
N THR A 18 -1.31 12.70 -10.11
CA THR A 18 -1.45 14.06 -9.58
C THR A 18 -1.95 15.05 -10.62
N ASP A 19 -1.40 15.06 -11.83
CA ASP A 19 -1.74 16.05 -12.86
C ASP A 19 -3.20 15.95 -13.33
N SER A 20 -3.69 14.73 -13.53
CA SER A 20 -5.09 14.50 -13.90
C SER A 20 -6.07 14.90 -12.81
N ALA A 21 -5.65 14.74 -11.55
CA ALA A 21 -6.44 15.14 -10.39
C ALA A 21 -6.51 16.65 -10.24
N VAL A 22 -5.41 17.38 -10.47
CA VAL A 22 -5.37 18.85 -10.42
C VAL A 22 -6.43 19.44 -11.36
N THR A 23 -6.54 18.94 -12.59
CA THR A 23 -7.57 19.39 -13.54
C THR A 23 -9.00 19.18 -12.99
N ALA A 24 -9.25 18.06 -12.32
CA ALA A 24 -10.56 17.79 -11.73
C ALA A 24 -10.85 18.70 -10.51
N VAL A 25 -9.84 18.97 -9.70
CA VAL A 25 -9.92 19.89 -8.55
C VAL A 25 -10.21 21.31 -9.03
N GLN A 26 -9.48 21.81 -10.01
CA GLN A 26 -9.70 23.13 -10.59
C GLN A 26 -11.12 23.29 -11.14
N ALA A 27 -11.61 22.28 -11.88
CA ALA A 27 -12.95 22.29 -12.42
C ALA A 27 -14.04 22.31 -11.33
N ALA A 28 -13.83 21.64 -10.19
CA ALA A 28 -14.71 21.70 -9.03
C ALA A 28 -14.68 23.10 -8.39
N ASN A 29 -13.48 23.65 -8.17
CA ASN A 29 -13.29 24.99 -7.60
C ASN A 29 -13.93 26.08 -8.44
N GLU A 30 -13.81 26.06 -9.78
CA GLU A 30 -14.44 27.00 -10.69
C GLU A 30 -15.99 27.00 -10.57
N LYS A 31 -16.57 25.86 -10.22
CA LYS A 31 -18.02 25.71 -10.00
C LYS A 31 -18.45 25.91 -8.55
N GLY A 32 -17.51 26.19 -7.65
CA GLY A 32 -17.78 26.31 -6.21
C GLY A 32 -18.25 25.02 -5.57
N VAL A 33 -17.86 23.85 -6.11
CA VAL A 33 -18.21 22.55 -5.56
C VAL A 33 -17.05 22.10 -4.65
N PRO A 34 -17.27 21.92 -3.33
CA PRO A 34 -16.26 21.40 -2.43
C PRO A 34 -15.75 20.04 -2.89
N ILE A 35 -14.44 19.84 -2.82
CA ILE A 35 -13.78 18.58 -3.20
C ILE A 35 -12.78 18.16 -2.14
N MET A 36 -12.75 16.86 -1.82
CA MET A 36 -11.75 16.23 -0.98
C MET A 36 -11.01 15.13 -1.75
N ALA A 37 -9.80 14.80 -1.31
CA ALA A 37 -9.06 13.65 -1.80
C ALA A 37 -9.16 12.50 -0.79
N HIS A 38 -9.35 11.25 -1.27
CA HIS A 38 -9.32 10.07 -0.42
C HIS A 38 -8.32 9.03 -0.93
N ASN A 39 -7.91 8.13 -0.04
CA ASN A 39 -6.79 7.20 -0.24
C ASN A 39 -5.50 7.92 -0.64
N PHE A 40 -5.39 9.20 -0.29
CA PHE A 40 -4.34 10.09 -0.75
C PHE A 40 -4.09 11.21 0.28
N ILE A 41 -2.84 11.44 0.63
CA ILE A 41 -2.44 12.38 1.69
C ILE A 41 -1.39 13.39 1.24
N THR A 42 -1.12 13.47 -0.07
CA THR A 42 -0.16 14.42 -0.62
C THR A 42 -0.91 15.63 -1.19
N PRO A 43 -0.70 16.83 -0.68
CA PRO A 43 -1.32 18.01 -1.23
C PRO A 43 -1.00 18.18 -2.72
N PHE A 44 -2.00 18.57 -3.51
CA PHE A 44 -1.80 18.95 -4.89
C PHE A 44 -1.07 20.28 -4.99
N SER A 45 -0.31 20.47 -6.07
CA SER A 45 0.42 21.72 -6.32
C SER A 45 -0.50 22.90 -6.64
N GLU A 46 -1.71 22.63 -7.15
CA GLU A 46 -2.67 23.63 -7.58
C GLU A 46 -4.10 23.22 -7.25
N GLY A 47 -4.97 24.22 -7.06
CA GLY A 47 -6.35 24.04 -6.68
C GLY A 47 -6.54 23.90 -5.16
N THR A 48 -7.79 24.04 -4.71
CA THR A 48 -8.18 23.95 -3.30
C THR A 48 -8.88 22.64 -3.05
N VAL A 49 -8.38 21.87 -2.10
CA VAL A 49 -8.97 20.63 -1.59
C VAL A 49 -9.30 20.84 -0.12
N GLU A 50 -10.51 20.54 0.29
CA GLU A 50 -10.98 20.78 1.66
C GLU A 50 -10.24 19.91 2.68
N THR A 51 -9.96 18.65 2.33
CA THR A 51 -9.23 17.71 3.18
C THR A 51 -8.66 16.56 2.36
N TYR A 52 -7.57 16.00 2.85
CA TYR A 52 -6.93 14.78 2.35
C TYR A 52 -7.14 13.67 3.38
N LEU A 53 -7.63 12.51 2.95
CA LEU A 53 -7.84 11.36 3.81
C LEU A 53 -7.16 10.12 3.20
N GLY A 54 -6.31 9.47 3.95
CA GLY A 54 -5.61 8.28 3.48
C GLY A 54 -4.76 7.67 4.58
N TYR A 55 -3.89 6.77 4.27
CA TYR A 55 -2.99 6.15 5.22
C TYR A 55 -1.53 6.45 4.89
N ASP A 56 -0.65 6.28 5.86
CA ASP A 56 0.80 6.40 5.67
C ASP A 56 1.33 5.21 4.86
N GLN A 57 1.48 5.42 3.56
CA GLN A 57 1.93 4.38 2.64
C GLN A 57 3.41 4.05 2.79
N TRP A 58 4.23 5.04 3.16
CA TRP A 58 5.65 4.86 3.39
C TRP A 58 5.90 4.10 4.69
N GLY A 59 5.44 4.63 5.82
CA GLY A 59 5.63 4.00 7.13
C GLY A 59 4.91 2.65 7.26
N GLY A 60 3.78 2.47 6.56
CA GLY A 60 3.11 1.17 6.46
C GLY A 60 3.99 0.14 5.73
N ALA A 61 4.60 0.52 4.61
CA ALA A 61 5.52 -0.35 3.87
C ALA A 61 6.81 -0.64 4.66
N GLU A 62 7.35 0.33 5.42
CA GLU A 62 8.47 0.08 6.35
C GLU A 62 8.15 -0.99 7.39
N LYS A 63 6.94 -0.94 7.98
CA LYS A 63 6.48 -1.96 8.95
C LYS A 63 6.36 -3.33 8.31
N LEU A 64 5.83 -3.41 7.08
CA LEU A 64 5.73 -4.67 6.35
C LEU A 64 7.11 -5.23 6.00
N ALA A 65 8.08 -4.37 5.65
CA ALA A 65 9.47 -4.77 5.43
C ALA A 65 10.13 -5.30 6.71
N ALA A 66 9.88 -4.67 7.86
CA ALA A 66 10.39 -5.18 9.14
C ALA A 66 9.89 -6.60 9.43
N TYR A 67 8.59 -6.86 9.20
CA TYR A 67 8.05 -8.21 9.32
C TYR A 67 8.65 -9.17 8.28
N SER A 68 8.88 -8.72 7.05
CA SER A 68 9.54 -9.53 6.01
C SER A 68 10.97 -9.92 6.44
N CYS A 69 11.71 -9.02 7.11
CA CYS A 69 13.02 -9.34 7.70
C CYS A 69 12.93 -10.45 8.76
N GLU A 70 11.87 -10.45 9.58
CA GLU A 70 11.64 -11.51 10.58
C GLU A 70 11.35 -12.86 9.91
N LEU A 71 10.57 -12.87 8.83
CA LEU A 71 10.28 -14.07 8.05
C LEU A 71 11.57 -14.68 7.47
N ILE A 72 12.39 -13.84 6.81
CA ILE A 72 13.68 -14.30 6.24
C ILE A 72 14.61 -14.80 7.36
N ALA A 73 14.72 -14.06 8.45
CA ALA A 73 15.54 -14.42 9.59
C ALA A 73 15.11 -15.77 10.20
N GLY A 74 13.80 -15.97 10.36
CA GLY A 74 13.22 -17.23 10.82
C GLY A 74 13.55 -18.41 9.91
N LYS A 75 13.41 -18.24 8.58
CA LYS A 75 13.75 -19.25 7.57
C LYS A 75 15.24 -19.66 7.64
N HIS A 76 16.12 -18.69 7.82
CA HIS A 76 17.58 -18.94 7.85
C HIS A 76 18.15 -19.22 9.26
N GLY A 77 17.32 -19.15 10.32
CA GLY A 77 17.75 -19.38 11.69
C GLY A 77 18.75 -18.32 12.20
N MET A 78 18.60 -17.08 11.75
CA MET A 78 19.48 -15.94 12.04
C MET A 78 18.71 -14.83 12.75
N SER A 79 19.40 -13.82 13.28
CA SER A 79 18.76 -12.56 13.66
C SER A 79 18.44 -11.71 12.43
N ALA A 80 17.43 -10.84 12.50
CA ALA A 80 17.09 -9.96 11.38
C ALA A 80 18.28 -9.10 10.91
N ALA A 81 19.07 -8.57 11.86
CA ALA A 81 20.23 -7.73 11.55
C ALA A 81 21.37 -8.47 10.84
N GLU A 82 21.47 -9.79 11.00
CA GLU A 82 22.55 -10.62 10.44
C GLU A 82 22.10 -11.42 9.22
N THR A 83 20.79 -11.60 9.06
CA THR A 83 20.25 -12.44 7.99
C THR A 83 20.61 -11.88 6.62
N THR A 84 20.92 -12.81 5.72
CA THR A 84 21.01 -12.54 4.27
C THR A 84 19.77 -13.12 3.61
N GLY A 85 19.43 -12.61 2.47
CA GLY A 85 18.27 -13.12 1.71
C GLY A 85 18.02 -12.28 0.48
N LYS A 86 17.05 -12.70 -0.32
CA LYS A 86 16.72 -12.09 -1.60
C LYS A 86 15.26 -11.68 -1.65
N VAL A 87 15.03 -10.44 -2.02
CA VAL A 87 13.68 -9.87 -2.21
C VAL A 87 13.50 -9.47 -3.67
N TYR A 88 12.34 -9.76 -4.22
CA TYR A 88 11.91 -9.24 -5.51
C TYR A 88 10.68 -8.36 -5.34
N ILE A 89 10.69 -7.17 -5.97
CA ILE A 89 9.63 -6.17 -5.82
C ILE A 89 8.76 -6.11 -7.07
N LEU A 90 7.45 -6.26 -6.88
CA LEU A 90 6.44 -6.11 -7.92
C LEU A 90 5.82 -4.71 -7.83
N LEU A 91 6.18 -3.85 -8.76
CA LEU A 91 5.76 -2.46 -8.76
C LEU A 91 4.34 -2.31 -9.32
N GLY A 92 3.60 -1.33 -8.81
CA GLY A 92 2.41 -0.84 -9.48
C GLY A 92 2.75 -0.07 -10.75
N ILE A 93 1.75 0.55 -11.38
CA ILE A 93 1.99 1.56 -12.42
C ILE A 93 2.78 2.72 -11.83
N ASP A 94 3.50 3.44 -12.68
CA ASP A 94 4.23 4.64 -12.29
C ASP A 94 3.29 5.68 -11.65
N SER A 95 3.43 5.86 -10.35
CA SER A 95 2.56 6.71 -9.53
C SER A 95 3.19 6.95 -8.17
N ILE A 96 2.75 8.00 -7.50
CA ILE A 96 3.18 8.29 -6.12
C ILE A 96 2.88 7.13 -5.16
N PHE A 97 1.84 6.33 -5.40
CA PHE A 97 1.53 5.15 -4.62
C PHE A 97 2.64 4.09 -4.74
N SER A 98 3.03 3.77 -5.98
CA SER A 98 4.10 2.81 -6.25
C SER A 98 5.42 3.28 -5.65
N HIS A 99 5.77 4.54 -5.83
CA HIS A 99 7.01 5.13 -5.31
C HIS A 99 7.08 5.09 -3.78
N ARG A 100 6.01 5.50 -3.09
CA ARG A 100 5.98 5.50 -1.63
C ARG A 100 6.01 4.10 -1.03
N ARG A 101 5.22 3.19 -1.57
CA ARG A 101 5.18 1.80 -1.12
C ARG A 101 6.54 1.11 -1.34
N THR A 102 7.15 1.33 -2.50
CA THR A 102 8.48 0.76 -2.81
C THR A 102 9.58 1.40 -1.97
N GLY A 103 9.60 2.73 -1.88
CA GLY A 103 10.60 3.47 -1.09
C GLY A 103 10.54 3.11 0.39
N GLY A 104 9.35 3.10 0.99
CA GLY A 104 9.16 2.69 2.37
C GLY A 104 9.60 1.25 2.64
N PHE A 105 9.26 0.32 1.74
CA PHE A 105 9.68 -1.07 1.88
C PHE A 105 11.21 -1.20 1.84
N LYS A 106 11.89 -0.57 0.86
CA LYS A 106 13.35 -0.55 0.78
C LYS A 106 14.00 0.10 2.01
N ALA A 107 13.44 1.21 2.51
CA ALA A 107 13.90 1.86 3.73
C ALA A 107 13.77 0.92 4.95
N GLY A 108 12.65 0.21 5.05
CA GLY A 108 12.43 -0.77 6.10
C GLY A 108 13.41 -1.95 6.04
N LEU A 109 13.72 -2.48 4.84
CA LEU A 109 14.77 -3.50 4.67
C LEU A 109 16.12 -2.98 5.14
N ALA A 110 16.55 -1.81 4.66
CA ALA A 110 17.85 -1.21 5.01
C ALA A 110 18.00 -0.99 6.51
N LYS A 111 16.91 -0.67 7.20
CA LYS A 111 16.88 -0.43 8.64
C LYS A 111 16.90 -1.71 9.47
N ASN A 112 16.19 -2.76 9.06
CA ASN A 112 15.95 -3.94 9.89
C ASN A 112 16.80 -5.15 9.47
N CYS A 113 17.13 -5.30 8.18
CA CYS A 113 17.92 -6.41 7.66
C CYS A 113 18.85 -5.93 6.52
N PRO A 114 19.89 -5.16 6.83
CA PRO A 114 20.73 -4.46 5.85
C PRO A 114 21.51 -5.38 4.90
N ASN A 115 21.57 -6.68 5.18
CA ASN A 115 22.24 -7.66 4.34
C ASN A 115 21.29 -8.41 3.39
N VAL A 116 19.99 -8.08 3.43
CA VAL A 116 19.01 -8.60 2.47
C VAL A 116 19.09 -7.79 1.19
N GLU A 117 19.17 -8.47 0.06
CA GLU A 117 19.35 -7.87 -1.26
C GLU A 117 18.01 -7.76 -2.00
N VAL A 118 17.73 -6.61 -2.59
CA VAL A 118 16.68 -6.47 -3.60
C VAL A 118 17.26 -6.88 -4.95
N VAL A 119 17.01 -8.13 -5.38
CA VAL A 119 17.59 -8.71 -6.58
C VAL A 119 16.91 -8.29 -7.87
N GLY A 120 15.78 -7.57 -7.78
CA GLY A 120 15.12 -6.99 -8.93
C GLY A 120 13.80 -6.35 -8.56
N GLU A 121 13.35 -5.47 -9.46
CA GLU A 121 12.05 -4.83 -9.39
C GLU A 121 11.49 -4.64 -10.79
N GLN A 122 10.19 -4.92 -10.96
CA GLN A 122 9.52 -4.75 -12.24
C GLN A 122 8.04 -4.42 -12.04
N THR A 123 7.50 -3.60 -12.95
CA THR A 123 6.07 -3.29 -12.89
C THR A 123 5.21 -4.51 -13.22
N ALA A 124 4.21 -4.74 -12.39
CA ALA A 124 3.14 -5.71 -12.57
C ALA A 124 1.76 -5.01 -12.67
N GLU A 125 1.74 -3.69 -12.85
CA GLU A 125 0.60 -2.88 -13.26
C GLU A 125 -0.66 -3.05 -12.38
N TRP A 126 -0.50 -3.36 -11.09
CA TRP A 126 -1.56 -3.69 -10.13
C TRP A 126 -2.34 -4.96 -10.47
N LEU A 127 -1.85 -5.80 -11.40
CA LEU A 127 -2.55 -6.97 -11.91
C LEU A 127 -1.94 -8.28 -11.40
N ARG A 128 -2.80 -9.19 -10.92
CA ARG A 128 -2.41 -10.55 -10.50
C ARG A 128 -1.72 -11.33 -11.61
N THR A 129 -2.26 -11.27 -12.81
CA THR A 129 -1.69 -11.97 -13.99
C THR A 129 -0.28 -11.47 -14.32
N LYS A 130 -0.06 -10.16 -14.24
CA LYS A 130 1.25 -9.56 -14.43
C LYS A 130 2.22 -9.91 -13.31
N GLY A 131 1.75 -9.94 -12.05
CA GLY A 131 2.53 -10.43 -10.91
C GLY A 131 3.04 -11.85 -11.15
N SER A 132 2.18 -12.74 -11.66
CA SER A 132 2.57 -14.11 -11.99
C SER A 132 3.57 -14.19 -13.15
N GLU A 133 3.38 -13.41 -14.23
CA GLU A 133 4.32 -13.36 -15.35
C GLU A 133 5.72 -12.89 -14.90
N VAL A 134 5.77 -11.78 -14.14
CA VAL A 134 7.02 -11.20 -13.64
C VAL A 134 7.73 -12.16 -12.68
N ALA A 135 7.00 -12.75 -11.74
CA ALA A 135 7.58 -13.69 -10.77
C ALA A 135 8.13 -14.96 -11.44
N SER A 136 7.45 -15.48 -12.46
CA SER A 136 7.95 -16.63 -13.23
C SER A 136 9.29 -16.34 -13.88
N ILE A 137 9.50 -15.14 -14.42
CA ILE A 137 10.77 -14.71 -15.00
C ILE A 137 11.82 -14.48 -13.90
N ALA A 138 11.45 -13.85 -12.81
CA ALA A 138 12.32 -13.57 -11.68
C ALA A 138 12.89 -14.86 -11.08
N LEU A 139 12.07 -15.89 -10.91
CA LEU A 139 12.49 -17.21 -10.39
C LEU A 139 13.38 -17.99 -11.33
N GLN A 140 13.29 -17.79 -12.65
CA GLN A 140 14.24 -18.38 -13.59
C GLN A 140 15.64 -17.75 -13.46
N GLN A 141 15.72 -16.47 -13.08
CA GLN A 141 16.98 -15.75 -12.91
C GLN A 141 17.52 -15.90 -11.49
N ASN A 142 16.66 -15.95 -10.50
CA ASN A 142 16.97 -16.04 -9.07
C ASN A 142 16.05 -17.09 -8.43
N PRO A 143 16.38 -18.38 -8.49
CA PRO A 143 15.53 -19.46 -7.98
C PRO A 143 15.42 -19.48 -6.45
N ASP A 144 16.23 -18.71 -5.75
CA ASP A 144 16.36 -18.61 -4.31
C ASP A 144 15.82 -17.30 -3.74
N ILE A 145 14.82 -16.70 -4.39
CA ILE A 145 14.10 -15.52 -3.85
C ILE A 145 13.38 -15.93 -2.57
N ASP A 146 13.66 -15.22 -1.47
CA ASP A 146 13.01 -15.45 -0.18
C ASP A 146 11.65 -14.73 -0.07
N VAL A 147 11.54 -13.51 -0.59
CA VAL A 147 10.31 -12.71 -0.49
C VAL A 147 9.93 -12.11 -1.84
N PHE A 148 8.68 -12.29 -2.23
CA PHE A 148 8.02 -11.45 -3.22
C PHE A 148 7.21 -10.39 -2.49
N TYR A 149 7.59 -9.13 -2.67
CA TYR A 149 6.82 -7.99 -2.21
C TYR A 149 6.05 -7.36 -3.36
N GLY A 150 4.73 -7.32 -3.24
CA GLY A 150 3.87 -6.58 -4.16
C GLY A 150 3.47 -5.22 -3.60
N ASN A 151 3.54 -4.17 -4.39
CA ASN A 151 2.94 -2.89 -4.02
C ASN A 151 1.42 -3.03 -3.80
N SER A 152 0.79 -4.11 -4.27
CA SER A 152 -0.55 -4.53 -3.89
C SER A 152 -0.62 -6.04 -3.68
N ASP A 153 -1.61 -6.50 -2.93
CA ASP A 153 -1.91 -7.90 -2.69
C ASP A 153 -2.09 -8.69 -3.99
N GLU A 154 -2.80 -8.11 -4.96
CA GLU A 154 -3.07 -8.78 -6.23
C GLU A 154 -1.78 -9.23 -6.94
N MET A 155 -0.77 -8.37 -6.96
CA MET A 155 0.51 -8.70 -7.59
C MET A 155 1.28 -9.77 -6.80
N ALA A 156 1.28 -9.67 -5.46
CA ALA A 156 1.94 -10.66 -4.60
C ALA A 156 1.26 -12.03 -4.64
N ILE A 157 -0.07 -12.07 -4.72
CA ILE A 157 -0.84 -13.33 -4.95
C ILE A 157 -0.43 -13.93 -6.30
N GLY A 158 -0.28 -13.10 -7.34
CA GLY A 158 0.20 -13.55 -8.63
C GLY A 158 1.58 -14.21 -8.54
N ALA A 159 2.50 -13.61 -7.80
CA ALA A 159 3.82 -14.16 -7.57
C ALA A 159 3.78 -15.49 -6.79
N ALA A 160 2.97 -15.56 -5.74
CA ALA A 160 2.79 -16.80 -4.98
C ALA A 160 2.31 -17.94 -5.87
N LEU A 161 1.29 -17.70 -6.70
CA LEU A 161 0.78 -18.70 -7.64
C LEU A 161 1.85 -19.17 -8.65
N ALA A 162 2.70 -18.26 -9.14
CA ALA A 162 3.78 -18.62 -10.06
C ALA A 162 4.85 -19.49 -9.37
N ALA A 163 5.21 -19.16 -8.14
CA ALA A 163 6.19 -19.92 -7.36
C ALA A 163 5.67 -21.32 -7.02
N GLU A 164 4.41 -21.45 -6.61
CA GLU A 164 3.76 -22.74 -6.35
C GLU A 164 3.69 -23.61 -7.62
N GLN A 165 3.41 -23.03 -8.79
CA GLN A 165 3.43 -23.75 -10.07
C GLN A 165 4.80 -24.31 -10.43
N LEU A 166 5.88 -23.69 -9.93
CA LEU A 166 7.26 -24.18 -10.05
C LEU A 166 7.66 -25.17 -8.94
N GLY A 167 6.72 -25.52 -8.07
CA GLY A 167 6.89 -26.52 -7.00
C GLY A 167 7.47 -25.96 -5.71
N LEU A 168 7.49 -24.64 -5.54
CA LEU A 168 7.89 -24.00 -4.28
C LEU A 168 6.71 -23.96 -3.32
N THR A 169 6.97 -24.12 -2.03
CA THR A 169 5.97 -24.08 -0.95
C THR A 169 6.02 -22.71 -0.26
N ILE A 170 4.88 -22.01 -0.25
CA ILE A 170 4.76 -20.73 0.46
C ILE A 170 4.93 -20.93 1.96
N ASN A 171 5.54 -19.95 2.63
CA ASN A 171 5.91 -19.95 4.06
C ASN A 171 6.96 -21.02 4.46
N GLU A 172 7.52 -21.73 3.48
CA GLU A 172 8.65 -22.65 3.66
C GLU A 172 9.82 -22.25 2.75
N ASP A 173 9.62 -22.32 1.43
CA ASP A 173 10.64 -22.00 0.43
C ASP A 173 10.71 -20.50 0.15
N PHE A 174 9.59 -19.82 0.19
CA PHE A 174 9.47 -18.38 -0.05
C PHE A 174 8.29 -17.76 0.73
N PHE A 175 8.26 -16.43 0.77
CA PHE A 175 7.18 -15.65 1.36
C PHE A 175 6.58 -14.71 0.31
N ALA A 176 5.27 -14.45 0.42
CA ALA A 176 4.57 -13.44 -0.37
C ALA A 176 3.92 -12.42 0.56
N VAL A 177 4.26 -11.15 0.37
CA VAL A 177 3.73 -10.05 1.16
C VAL A 177 3.22 -8.94 0.25
N GLY A 178 2.14 -8.29 0.65
CA GLY A 178 1.47 -7.27 -0.17
C GLY A 178 0.90 -6.13 0.66
N ILE A 179 0.19 -5.25 -0.01
CA ILE A 179 -0.54 -4.13 0.61
C ILE A 179 -1.97 -4.18 0.09
N ASP A 180 -2.93 -3.91 0.90
CA ASP A 180 -4.35 -3.58 0.78
C ASP A 180 -5.18 -4.32 1.84
N GLY A 181 -4.89 -5.59 2.16
CA GLY A 181 -5.69 -6.40 3.09
C GLY A 181 -7.07 -6.72 2.51
N ASN A 182 -7.14 -6.97 1.19
CA ASN A 182 -8.41 -7.29 0.55
C ASN A 182 -8.91 -8.69 0.95
N VAL A 183 -10.22 -8.94 0.78
CA VAL A 183 -10.86 -10.19 1.23
C VAL A 183 -10.16 -11.45 0.70
N PRO A 184 -9.81 -11.56 -0.60
CA PRO A 184 -9.08 -12.74 -1.09
C PRO A 184 -7.74 -12.96 -0.40
N THR A 185 -7.02 -11.90 -0.02
CA THR A 185 -5.74 -12.00 0.68
C THR A 185 -5.94 -12.49 2.11
N LEU A 186 -6.96 -11.96 2.80
CA LEU A 186 -7.28 -12.39 4.17
C LEU A 186 -7.70 -13.87 4.20
N ASP A 187 -8.45 -14.33 3.20
CA ASP A 187 -8.80 -15.75 3.05
C ASP A 187 -7.53 -16.60 2.86
N LEU A 188 -6.62 -16.19 1.96
CA LEU A 188 -5.35 -16.88 1.72
C LEU A 188 -4.44 -16.87 2.96
N LEU A 189 -4.42 -15.78 3.74
CA LEU A 189 -3.72 -15.74 5.04
C LEU A 189 -4.27 -16.79 6.00
N GLY A 190 -5.60 -16.89 6.12
CA GLY A 190 -6.27 -17.89 6.95
C GLY A 190 -6.01 -19.33 6.51
N GLU A 191 -5.75 -19.55 5.23
CA GLU A 191 -5.39 -20.85 4.65
C GLU A 191 -3.88 -21.15 4.71
N GLY A 192 -3.05 -20.24 5.19
CA GLY A 192 -1.59 -20.37 5.17
C GLY A 192 -0.96 -20.22 3.78
N LYS A 193 -1.68 -19.64 2.83
CA LYS A 193 -1.27 -19.44 1.43
C LYS A 193 -0.84 -18.01 1.09
N PHE A 194 -0.61 -17.21 2.10
CA PHE A 194 -0.04 -15.88 2.00
C PHE A 194 0.69 -15.57 3.30
N SER A 195 1.71 -14.70 3.29
CA SER A 195 2.57 -14.53 4.45
C SER A 195 2.19 -13.34 5.31
N ALA A 196 1.93 -12.19 4.69
CA ALA A 196 1.44 -11.00 5.38
C ALA A 196 0.92 -9.95 4.39
N THR A 197 0.04 -9.07 4.86
CA THR A 197 -0.38 -7.89 4.12
C THR A 197 -0.40 -6.66 5.02
N LEU A 198 -0.13 -5.48 4.45
CA LEU A 198 -0.51 -4.24 5.10
C LEU A 198 -2.00 -4.01 4.86
N GLY A 199 -2.82 -4.32 5.86
CA GLY A 199 -4.24 -4.10 5.82
C GLY A 199 -4.59 -2.62 5.95
N VAL A 200 -5.43 -2.13 5.04
CA VAL A 200 -6.10 -0.84 5.10
C VAL A 200 -7.60 -1.10 5.04
N ASP A 201 -8.38 -0.46 5.92
CA ASP A 201 -9.82 -0.73 5.97
C ASP A 201 -10.58 0.21 5.02
N PRO A 202 -10.95 -0.23 3.81
CA PRO A 202 -11.66 0.62 2.86
C PRO A 202 -13.07 0.98 3.33
N TYR A 203 -13.69 0.15 4.17
CA TYR A 203 -15.00 0.46 4.73
C TYR A 203 -14.93 1.64 5.70
N ARG A 204 -14.01 1.59 6.68
CA ARG A 204 -13.83 2.69 7.65
C ARG A 204 -13.33 3.96 6.96
N MET A 205 -12.45 3.83 5.98
CA MET A 205 -12.04 4.97 5.14
C MET A 205 -13.26 5.57 4.42
N GLY A 206 -14.11 4.76 3.83
CA GLY A 206 -15.35 5.21 3.18
C GLY A 206 -16.30 5.93 4.14
N VAL A 207 -16.47 5.44 5.37
CA VAL A 207 -17.24 6.13 6.43
C VAL A 207 -16.62 7.48 6.73
N ALA A 208 -15.31 7.55 6.95
CA ALA A 208 -14.61 8.81 7.25
C ALA A 208 -14.70 9.82 6.08
N VAL A 209 -14.70 9.35 4.83
CA VAL A 209 -14.94 10.19 3.65
C VAL A 209 -16.33 10.82 3.70
N VAL A 210 -17.36 10.02 3.96
CA VAL A 210 -18.76 10.51 4.01
C VAL A 210 -18.96 11.48 5.17
N ASP A 211 -18.41 11.18 6.35
CA ASP A 211 -18.49 12.05 7.52
C ASP A 211 -17.77 13.39 7.27
N SER A 212 -16.57 13.35 6.64
CA SER A 212 -15.86 14.58 6.27
C SER A 212 -16.64 15.41 5.27
N MET A 213 -17.24 14.79 4.25
CA MET A 213 -18.08 15.49 3.28
C MET A 213 -19.33 16.11 3.93
N ALA A 214 -19.95 15.42 4.89
CA ALA A 214 -21.11 15.94 5.63
C ALA A 214 -20.72 17.19 6.43
N LYS A 215 -19.58 17.18 7.11
CA LYS A 215 -19.04 18.33 7.84
C LYS A 215 -18.75 19.52 6.91
N ILE A 216 -18.05 19.27 5.79
CA ILE A 216 -17.75 20.28 4.78
C ILE A 216 -19.06 20.96 4.29
N LEU A 217 -20.09 20.17 3.97
CA LEU A 217 -21.37 20.68 3.53
C LEU A 217 -22.14 21.44 4.63
N ALA A 218 -21.91 21.11 5.89
CA ALA A 218 -22.45 21.84 7.04
C ALA A 218 -21.67 23.14 7.35
N GLY A 219 -20.54 23.40 6.69
CA GLY A 219 -19.63 24.52 6.96
C GLY A 219 -18.83 24.35 8.24
N GLU A 220 -18.62 23.11 8.66
CA GLU A 220 -17.78 22.76 9.80
C GLU A 220 -16.32 22.59 9.37
N ASP A 221 -15.39 22.91 10.29
CA ASP A 221 -13.97 22.73 10.05
C ASP A 221 -13.61 21.24 9.98
N VAL A 222 -12.75 20.90 9.02
CA VAL A 222 -12.15 19.56 8.87
C VAL A 222 -10.61 19.68 8.90
N PRO A 223 -9.89 18.67 9.41
CA PRO A 223 -8.44 18.67 9.34
C PRO A 223 -7.95 18.71 7.90
N GLU A 224 -6.83 19.38 7.64
CA GLU A 224 -6.19 19.39 6.31
C GLU A 224 -5.85 17.97 5.85
N ILE A 225 -5.28 17.16 6.74
CA ILE A 225 -4.95 15.76 6.49
C ILE A 225 -5.54 14.90 7.61
N THR A 226 -6.15 13.79 7.25
CA THR A 226 -6.62 12.75 8.17
C THR A 226 -6.00 11.42 7.80
N LEU A 227 -5.26 10.82 8.76
CA LEU A 227 -4.66 9.49 8.59
C LEU A 227 -5.62 8.40 9.01
N SER A 228 -5.97 7.54 8.07
CA SER A 228 -6.60 6.25 8.34
C SER A 228 -5.55 5.27 8.87
N PRO A 229 -5.87 4.44 9.86
CA PRO A 229 -4.94 3.42 10.35
C PRO A 229 -4.60 2.39 9.26
N SER A 230 -3.41 1.83 9.37
CA SER A 230 -2.98 0.65 8.62
C SER A 230 -2.23 -0.31 9.53
N VAL A 231 -2.41 -1.61 9.32
CA VAL A 231 -1.92 -2.67 10.21
C VAL A 231 -1.26 -3.77 9.39
N VAL A 232 -0.08 -4.23 9.80
CA VAL A 232 0.49 -5.46 9.22
C VAL A 232 -0.32 -6.64 9.74
N VAL A 233 -1.06 -7.27 8.83
CA VAL A 233 -1.88 -8.45 9.10
C VAL A 233 -1.08 -9.70 8.80
N THR A 234 -0.98 -10.57 9.77
CA THR A 234 -0.24 -11.83 9.75
C THR A 234 -1.18 -12.98 10.12
N PRO A 235 -0.82 -14.24 9.91
CA PRO A 235 -1.63 -15.36 10.36
C PRO A 235 -1.96 -15.30 11.86
N GLU A 236 -1.03 -14.80 12.68
CA GLU A 236 -1.17 -14.74 14.14
C GLU A 236 -2.19 -13.72 14.62
N ASN A 237 -2.34 -12.59 13.89
CA ASN A 237 -3.23 -11.51 14.29
C ASN A 237 -4.47 -11.36 13.38
N LEU A 238 -4.64 -12.24 12.40
CA LEU A 238 -5.73 -12.20 11.42
C LEU A 238 -7.11 -12.13 12.08
N GLN A 239 -7.35 -12.94 13.11
CA GLN A 239 -8.65 -12.95 13.78
C GLN A 239 -8.93 -11.63 14.50
N ASP A 240 -7.94 -11.05 15.15
CA ASP A 240 -8.08 -9.75 15.82
C ASP A 240 -8.28 -8.61 14.80
N TYR A 241 -7.67 -8.73 13.61
CA TYR A 241 -7.93 -7.82 12.50
C TYR A 241 -9.39 -7.93 12.02
N LEU A 242 -9.87 -9.14 11.75
CA LEU A 242 -11.24 -9.40 11.30
C LEU A 242 -12.29 -8.97 12.35
N ASP A 243 -11.99 -9.14 13.63
CA ASP A 243 -12.84 -8.70 14.75
C ASP A 243 -12.80 -7.16 14.96
N GLY A 244 -11.98 -6.46 14.20
CA GLY A 244 -11.84 -5.00 14.29
C GLY A 244 -11.08 -4.51 15.52
N LYS A 245 -10.39 -5.39 16.26
CA LYS A 245 -9.66 -5.05 17.50
C LYS A 245 -8.35 -4.28 17.24
N LEU A 246 -7.81 -4.38 16.02
CA LEU A 246 -6.55 -3.73 15.65
C LEU A 246 -6.75 -2.34 15.06
N TRP A 247 -8.00 -1.90 14.89
CA TRP A 247 -8.30 -0.60 14.32
C TRP A 247 -8.34 0.48 15.39
N THR A 248 -7.73 1.61 15.06
CA THR A 248 -7.84 2.85 15.82
C THR A 248 -8.70 3.86 15.04
N GLU A 249 -9.14 4.91 15.71
CA GLU A 249 -9.81 6.02 15.02
C GLU A 249 -8.82 6.76 14.10
N PRO A 250 -9.29 7.30 12.95
CA PRO A 250 -8.47 8.17 12.11
C PRO A 250 -7.92 9.36 12.90
N VAL A 251 -6.68 9.73 12.63
CA VAL A 251 -5.96 10.78 13.36
C VAL A 251 -5.74 11.98 12.46
N ALA A 252 -6.02 13.18 12.97
CA ALA A 252 -5.68 14.42 12.29
C ALA A 252 -4.16 14.62 12.28
N GLY A 253 -3.60 15.00 11.11
CA GLY A 253 -2.18 15.30 10.93
C GLY A 253 -1.57 14.61 9.72
N ALA A 254 -0.43 15.10 9.29
CA ALA A 254 0.41 14.42 8.31
C ALA A 254 1.27 13.36 9.02
N PRO A 255 1.63 12.25 8.36
CA PRO A 255 2.72 11.44 8.85
C PRO A 255 3.98 12.31 8.91
N GLU A 256 4.91 12.00 9.82
CA GLU A 256 6.25 12.54 9.74
C GLU A 256 6.88 12.01 8.43
N LEU A 257 6.53 12.66 7.34
CA LEU A 257 7.16 12.40 6.06
C LEU A 257 8.56 13.01 6.19
N ASP A 258 9.56 12.14 6.18
CA ASP A 258 10.93 12.56 5.96
C ASP A 258 10.92 13.31 4.61
N ASN A 259 11.10 14.64 4.65
CA ASN A 259 11.04 15.50 3.46
C ASN A 259 12.17 15.19 2.46
N ASP A 260 13.09 14.31 2.84
CA ASP A 260 14.13 13.72 2.01
C ASP A 260 13.65 12.42 1.32
N LEU A 261 12.40 12.39 0.85
CA LEU A 261 12.01 11.35 -0.12
C LEU A 261 13.02 11.42 -1.26
N PRO A 262 13.78 10.33 -1.54
CA PRO A 262 14.69 10.35 -2.65
C PRO A 262 13.89 10.71 -3.90
N THR A 263 14.22 11.84 -4.51
CA THR A 263 13.71 12.18 -5.84
C THR A 263 14.00 10.97 -6.72
N VAL A 264 12.96 10.45 -7.35
CA VAL A 264 13.10 9.36 -8.31
C VAL A 264 14.23 9.77 -9.26
N PRO A 265 15.26 8.96 -9.47
CA PRO A 265 16.24 9.23 -10.52
C PRO A 265 15.48 9.37 -11.84
N GLU A 266 15.76 10.45 -12.57
CA GLU A 266 15.25 10.65 -13.92
C GLU A 266 15.63 9.51 -14.87
#